data_546404807cafe2eed7bf6a796e564b49
#
_entry.id   546404807cafe2eed7bf6a796e564b49
#
_cell.length_a   1.000
_cell.length_b   1.000
_cell.length_c   1.000
_cell.angle_alpha   90.00
_cell.angle_beta   90.00
_cell.angle_gamma   90.00
#
_symmetry.space_group_name_H-M   'P 1'
#
loop_
_entity.id
_entity.type
_entity.pdbx_description
1 polymer ?
#
loop_
_entity_poly.entity_id
_entity_poly.type
_entity_poly.pdbx_seq_one_letter_code
_entity_poly.pdbx_strand_id
1 'polypeptide(L)'
;MEFTPRLAFTPVVSALLACGLCLLPASMQAKPTAQASLPAEKPAQATEPSPASALPVGGAATLADSQAVVLPSRTLKLSFKDMGQAGLMTLRGVESEGSVGMGVRRDEVVESARLRLVFTFSPALLPALSHLKVLFNEELLQTLVLDKDKLGRAQTVELNIDPRYFTDYNRLRFQFIGHYTMECELPTHTSLWASISNESSLDLSLRKVPLRNDLALLPLPFFDPQDGRTVELPVIFGAPPSLGLVKAAGSVAGWMGVLAAYRGHKFPVLDNRLPPRHGVVLATNANRPAFLKDLPAVELPTLSMVSHPEAVGGKLLLILGKDDA
;
A
#
# COMPACT_ATOMS: atom_id res chain seq x y z
N MET A 1 -21.75 50.77 30.58
CA MET A 1 -22.69 49.75 31.09
C MET A 1 -22.11 48.42 30.64
N GLU A 2 -21.38 47.82 31.61
CA GLU A 2 -20.73 46.51 31.51
C GLU A 2 -21.76 45.40 31.72
N PHE A 3 -21.68 44.34 30.93
CA PHE A 3 -22.22 43.04 31.28
C PHE A 3 -21.28 41.93 30.78
N THR A 4 -20.49 41.41 31.69
CA THR A 4 -19.81 40.13 31.57
C THR A 4 -20.63 39.02 32.23
N PRO A 5 -20.82 37.85 31.64
CA PRO A 5 -21.18 36.65 32.41
C PRO A 5 -19.95 35.77 32.65
N ARG A 6 -19.64 35.54 33.90
CA ARG A 6 -18.71 34.49 34.38
C ARG A 6 -19.40 33.13 34.28
N LEU A 7 -18.78 32.19 33.60
CA LEU A 7 -19.11 30.77 33.69
C LEU A 7 -18.24 30.10 34.73
N ALA A 8 -18.90 29.52 35.73
CA ALA A 8 -18.30 28.78 36.83
C ALA A 8 -17.93 27.36 36.41
N PHE A 9 -16.69 26.98 36.64
CA PHE A 9 -16.23 25.59 36.57
C PHE A 9 -16.48 24.89 37.91
N THR A 10 -17.20 23.79 37.93
CA THR A 10 -17.31 22.85 39.05
C THR A 10 -16.34 21.68 38.81
N PRO A 11 -15.51 21.29 39.80
CA PRO A 11 -14.69 20.10 39.68
C PRO A 11 -15.47 18.87 40.10
N VAL A 12 -15.43 17.83 39.24
CA VAL A 12 -15.92 16.50 39.59
C VAL A 12 -14.80 15.72 40.27
N VAL A 13 -15.10 15.33 41.50
CA VAL A 13 -14.24 14.55 42.39
C VAL A 13 -14.15 13.11 41.89
N SER A 14 -12.93 12.62 41.69
CA SER A 14 -12.62 11.19 41.47
C SER A 14 -12.76 10.40 42.75
N ALA A 15 -13.56 9.37 42.75
CA ALA A 15 -13.61 8.34 43.79
C ALA A 15 -12.65 7.19 43.40
N LEU A 16 -11.65 6.99 44.27
CA LEU A 16 -10.79 5.80 44.35
C LEU A 16 -11.60 4.63 44.93
N LEU A 17 -11.60 3.48 44.26
CA LEU A 17 -11.92 2.20 44.85
C LEU A 17 -10.77 1.22 44.59
N ALA A 18 -10.05 0.94 45.68
CA ALA A 18 -9.10 -0.17 45.76
C ALA A 18 -9.84 -1.42 46.25
N CYS A 19 -9.60 -2.55 45.62
CA CYS A 19 -9.72 -3.97 46.06
C CYS A 19 -9.46 -4.84 44.83
N GLY A 20 -8.59 -5.80 44.86
CA GLY A 20 -8.39 -6.92 45.64
C GLY A 20 -7.23 -7.76 45.11
N LEU A 21 -6.45 -8.23 46.05
CA LEU A 21 -5.49 -9.32 45.92
C LEU A 21 -6.18 -10.60 45.39
N CYS A 22 -5.65 -11.24 44.35
CA CYS A 22 -5.91 -12.65 44.07
C CYS A 22 -4.66 -13.31 43.51
N LEU A 23 -4.00 -14.05 44.37
CA LEU A 23 -3.45 -15.41 44.29
C LEU A 23 -3.08 -15.95 42.90
N LEU A 24 -1.79 -16.21 42.74
CA LEU A 24 -1.19 -17.08 41.72
C LEU A 24 -1.66 -18.53 41.90
N PRO A 25 -1.90 -19.28 40.83
CA PRO A 25 -1.85 -20.73 40.90
C PRO A 25 -0.58 -21.29 40.30
N ALA A 26 -0.14 -22.32 40.94
CA ALA A 26 1.04 -23.14 40.78
C ALA A 26 1.33 -23.64 39.37
N SER A 27 2.63 -23.72 39.10
CA SER A 27 3.28 -24.48 38.06
C SER A 27 2.77 -25.92 37.94
N MET A 28 2.17 -26.28 36.82
CA MET A 28 2.00 -27.69 36.41
C MET A 28 3.14 -28.05 35.44
N GLN A 29 4.09 -28.82 35.93
CA GLN A 29 5.07 -29.55 35.16
C GLN A 29 4.36 -30.64 34.37
N ALA A 30 4.37 -30.54 33.04
CA ALA A 30 3.95 -31.62 32.15
C ALA A 30 5.09 -32.66 32.04
N LYS A 31 4.75 -33.88 32.40
CA LYS A 31 5.55 -35.08 32.27
C LYS A 31 5.73 -35.46 30.79
N PRO A 32 6.87 -35.92 30.30
CA PRO A 32 7.03 -36.37 28.93
C PRO A 32 6.32 -37.68 28.72
N THR A 33 5.40 -37.76 27.81
CA THR A 33 4.72 -38.98 27.36
C THR A 33 5.58 -39.66 26.31
N ALA A 34 5.81 -40.98 26.52
CA ALA A 34 6.58 -41.86 25.70
C ALA A 34 6.14 -41.89 24.23
N GLN A 35 7.12 -41.87 23.32
CA GLN A 35 6.95 -42.14 21.91
C GLN A 35 6.52 -43.60 21.71
N ALA A 36 5.34 -43.82 21.16
CA ALA A 36 4.95 -45.11 20.61
C ALA A 36 5.51 -45.24 19.21
N SER A 37 6.38 -46.23 19.03
CA SER A 37 6.95 -46.66 17.76
C SER A 37 5.87 -47.30 16.89
N LEU A 38 5.65 -46.73 15.70
CA LEU A 38 4.85 -47.35 14.63
C LEU A 38 5.65 -48.44 13.93
N PRO A 39 5.04 -49.58 13.56
CA PRO A 39 5.72 -50.64 12.83
C PRO A 39 6.00 -50.25 11.39
N ALA A 40 7.18 -50.67 10.91
CA ALA A 40 7.61 -50.52 9.53
C ALA A 40 6.70 -51.31 8.58
N GLU A 41 6.07 -50.63 7.66
CA GLU A 41 5.30 -51.21 6.56
C GLU A 41 6.24 -51.54 5.40
N LYS A 42 6.14 -52.77 4.95
CA LYS A 42 6.95 -53.43 3.91
C LYS A 42 6.57 -52.82 2.54
N PRO A 43 7.52 -52.54 1.63
CA PRO A 43 7.19 -51.96 0.33
C PRO A 43 6.45 -52.97 -0.56
N ALA A 44 5.28 -52.60 -1.02
CA ALA A 44 4.52 -53.36 -2.02
C ALA A 44 5.17 -53.20 -3.41
N GLN A 45 5.32 -54.34 -4.08
CA GLN A 45 5.85 -54.47 -5.44
C GLN A 45 4.97 -53.72 -6.44
N ALA A 46 5.60 -52.87 -7.26
CA ALA A 46 4.99 -52.21 -8.39
C ALA A 46 4.61 -53.27 -9.45
N THR A 47 3.31 -53.35 -9.76
CA THR A 47 2.78 -54.09 -10.92
C THR A 47 2.83 -53.14 -12.13
N GLU A 48 3.53 -53.54 -13.19
CA GLU A 48 3.53 -52.85 -14.48
C GLU A 48 2.12 -52.82 -15.08
N PRO A 49 1.64 -51.64 -15.60
CA PRO A 49 0.45 -51.63 -16.42
C PRO A 49 0.81 -51.85 -17.88
N SER A 50 0.12 -52.83 -18.48
CA SER A 50 0.04 -53.20 -19.88
C SER A 50 -0.28 -51.99 -20.81
N PRO A 51 0.22 -51.94 -22.05
CA PRO A 51 0.04 -50.83 -22.95
C PRO A 51 -1.39 -50.81 -23.52
N ALA A 52 -2.18 -49.83 -23.08
CA ALA A 52 -3.46 -49.51 -23.70
C ALA A 52 -3.30 -48.42 -24.79
N SER A 53 -3.78 -48.76 -25.96
CA SER A 53 -3.99 -47.99 -27.19
C SER A 53 -3.85 -46.48 -27.14
N ALA A 54 -2.88 -45.98 -27.92
CA ALA A 54 -2.73 -44.59 -28.26
C ALA A 54 -3.89 -44.10 -29.11
N LEU A 55 -4.69 -43.16 -28.62
CA LEU A 55 -5.55 -42.30 -29.41
C LEU A 55 -4.71 -41.19 -30.05
N PRO A 56 -4.97 -40.74 -31.29
CA PRO A 56 -4.17 -39.70 -31.93
C PRO A 56 -4.41 -38.36 -31.24
N VAL A 57 -3.36 -37.82 -30.59
CA VAL A 57 -3.32 -36.46 -30.13
C VAL A 57 -3.22 -35.54 -31.35
N GLY A 58 -4.37 -34.98 -31.76
CA GLY A 58 -4.43 -33.93 -32.73
C GLY A 58 -3.78 -32.66 -32.24
N GLY A 59 -2.96 -32.07 -33.08
CA GLY A 59 -2.63 -30.67 -33.10
C GLY A 59 -1.78 -30.17 -31.93
N ALA A 60 -0.46 -30.21 -32.09
CA ALA A 60 0.44 -29.29 -31.39
C ALA A 60 0.00 -27.87 -31.74
N ALA A 61 -0.78 -27.23 -30.83
CA ALA A 61 -0.94 -25.79 -30.85
C ALA A 61 0.47 -25.23 -30.58
N THR A 62 1.09 -24.73 -31.61
CA THR A 62 2.24 -23.85 -31.55
C THR A 62 1.96 -22.83 -30.48
N LEU A 63 2.76 -22.84 -29.42
CA LEU A 63 2.82 -21.75 -28.45
C LEU A 63 3.21 -20.52 -29.25
N ALA A 64 2.20 -19.81 -29.78
CA ALA A 64 2.38 -18.52 -30.40
C ALA A 64 3.11 -17.68 -29.36
N ASP A 65 4.25 -17.21 -29.75
CA ASP A 65 5.13 -16.27 -29.11
C ASP A 65 4.29 -15.23 -28.35
N SER A 66 4.12 -15.46 -27.05
CA SER A 66 3.47 -14.51 -26.16
C SER A 66 4.45 -13.35 -26.04
N GLN A 67 4.45 -12.45 -27.03
CA GLN A 67 5.12 -11.17 -26.91
C GLN A 67 4.66 -10.57 -25.56
N ALA A 68 5.57 -10.58 -24.61
CA ALA A 68 5.32 -10.01 -23.29
C ALA A 68 4.89 -8.55 -23.52
N VAL A 69 3.63 -8.26 -23.27
CA VAL A 69 3.09 -6.89 -23.39
C VAL A 69 3.86 -6.04 -22.40
N VAL A 70 4.81 -5.27 -22.91
CA VAL A 70 5.59 -4.34 -22.09
C VAL A 70 4.64 -3.21 -21.70
N LEU A 71 4.22 -3.23 -20.44
CA LEU A 71 3.40 -2.16 -19.89
C LEU A 71 4.25 -0.92 -19.64
N PRO A 72 3.70 0.30 -19.86
CA PRO A 72 4.47 1.52 -19.71
C PRO A 72 4.94 1.71 -18.27
N SER A 73 6.21 2.07 -18.12
CA SER A 73 6.76 2.56 -16.85
C SER A 73 6.30 3.99 -16.59
N ARG A 74 6.14 4.34 -15.33
CA ARG A 74 5.85 5.71 -14.89
C ARG A 74 6.79 6.13 -13.78
N THR A 75 7.12 7.41 -13.74
CA THR A 75 7.84 8.00 -12.62
C THR A 75 6.85 8.54 -11.59
N LEU A 76 7.09 8.25 -10.32
CA LEU A 76 6.35 8.76 -9.18
C LEU A 76 7.32 9.45 -8.24
N LYS A 77 7.09 10.74 -7.98
CA LYS A 77 7.83 11.51 -6.98
C LYS A 77 6.94 11.74 -5.77
N LEU A 78 7.40 11.27 -4.60
CA LEU A 78 6.71 11.43 -3.33
C LEU A 78 7.58 12.28 -2.40
N SER A 79 7.10 13.46 -2.01
CA SER A 79 7.73 14.22 -0.93
C SER A 79 7.38 13.60 0.42
N PHE A 80 8.17 13.87 1.45
CA PHE A 80 7.83 13.43 2.82
C PHE A 80 6.51 14.05 3.28
N LYS A 81 6.17 15.23 2.76
CA LYS A 81 4.85 15.84 2.97
C LYS A 81 3.74 14.97 2.41
N ASP A 82 3.90 14.41 1.20
CA ASP A 82 2.92 13.51 0.57
C ASP A 82 2.81 12.17 1.33
N MET A 83 3.88 11.77 2.03
CA MET A 83 3.93 10.60 2.91
C MET A 83 3.44 10.87 4.34
N GLY A 84 2.80 12.04 4.57
CA GLY A 84 2.17 12.39 5.85
C GLY A 84 3.05 13.19 6.82
N GLN A 85 4.29 13.51 6.47
CA GLN A 85 5.17 14.35 7.29
C GLN A 85 4.93 15.84 6.97
N ALA A 86 3.97 16.45 7.65
CA ALA A 86 3.52 17.83 7.35
C ALA A 86 4.60 18.91 7.57
N GLY A 87 5.50 18.71 8.54
CA GLY A 87 6.56 19.66 8.88
C GLY A 87 7.95 19.02 8.96
N LEU A 88 8.89 19.73 9.58
CA LEU A 88 10.21 19.19 9.87
C LEU A 88 10.10 17.99 10.84
N MET A 89 10.76 16.89 10.52
CA MET A 89 10.98 15.79 11.44
C MET A 89 12.20 16.14 12.30
N THR A 90 12.00 16.44 13.58
CA THR A 90 13.10 16.79 14.49
C THR A 90 13.38 15.63 15.43
N LEU A 91 14.57 15.07 15.34
CA LEU A 91 15.11 14.02 16.18
C LEU A 91 15.90 14.68 17.31
N ARG A 92 15.63 14.35 18.58
CA ARG A 92 16.20 15.01 19.75
C ARG A 92 16.75 14.02 20.76
N GLY A 93 17.81 14.42 21.46
CA GLY A 93 18.48 13.61 22.49
C GLY A 93 19.69 12.85 21.97
N VAL A 94 20.31 12.05 22.85
CA VAL A 94 21.47 11.21 22.51
C VAL A 94 21.10 10.17 21.45
N GLU A 95 19.91 9.58 21.59
CA GLU A 95 19.37 8.63 20.62
C GLU A 95 17.90 8.96 20.36
N SER A 96 17.54 9.01 19.09
CA SER A 96 16.14 9.21 18.68
C SER A 96 15.88 8.70 17.29
N GLU A 97 14.63 8.35 17.04
CA GLU A 97 14.19 7.79 15.77
C GLU A 97 12.99 8.55 15.21
N GLY A 98 12.90 8.55 13.89
CA GLY A 98 11.74 9.03 13.15
C GLY A 98 11.54 8.19 11.91
N SER A 99 10.33 8.18 11.37
CA SER A 99 10.06 7.39 10.15
C SER A 99 8.96 8.01 9.32
N VAL A 100 9.02 7.73 8.02
CA VAL A 100 7.93 7.95 7.06
C VAL A 100 7.60 6.64 6.37
N GLY A 101 6.32 6.43 6.06
CA GLY A 101 5.83 5.21 5.43
C GLY A 101 5.18 5.49 4.09
N MET A 102 5.26 4.51 3.19
CA MET A 102 4.59 4.55 1.90
C MET A 102 4.19 3.16 1.40
N GLY A 103 3.09 3.08 0.68
CA GLY A 103 2.68 1.88 -0.03
C GLY A 103 3.13 1.90 -1.49
N VAL A 104 3.35 0.72 -2.05
CA VAL A 104 3.47 0.49 -3.49
C VAL A 104 2.27 -0.33 -3.93
N ARG A 105 1.64 0.07 -5.03
CA ARG A 105 0.48 -0.68 -5.56
C ARG A 105 0.86 -2.12 -5.90
N ARG A 106 -0.04 -3.04 -5.64
CA ARG A 106 0.14 -4.48 -5.92
C ARG A 106 0.17 -4.81 -7.41
N ASP A 107 -0.33 -3.90 -8.26
CA ASP A 107 -0.25 -3.99 -9.72
C ASP A 107 0.96 -3.24 -10.31
N GLU A 108 1.93 -2.85 -9.48
CA GLU A 108 3.15 -2.16 -9.89
C GLU A 108 4.39 -2.77 -9.23
N VAL A 109 5.51 -2.75 -9.93
CA VAL A 109 6.82 -3.17 -9.45
C VAL A 109 7.79 -2.00 -9.54
N VAL A 110 8.58 -1.78 -8.50
CA VAL A 110 9.64 -0.78 -8.50
C VAL A 110 10.81 -1.26 -9.35
N GLU A 111 11.21 -0.48 -10.34
CA GLU A 111 12.39 -0.74 -11.19
C GLU A 111 13.62 0.02 -10.72
N SER A 112 13.41 1.23 -10.19
CA SER A 112 14.46 2.02 -9.55
C SER A 112 13.86 2.95 -8.50
N ALA A 113 14.65 3.26 -7.48
CA ALA A 113 14.26 4.16 -6.42
C ALA A 113 15.44 5.03 -6.00
N ARG A 114 15.20 6.33 -5.83
CA ARG A 114 16.19 7.32 -5.38
C ARG A 114 15.60 8.17 -4.27
N LEU A 115 16.24 8.15 -3.12
CA LEU A 115 15.92 9.02 -2.00
C LEU A 115 16.78 10.29 -2.09
N ARG A 116 16.13 11.45 -2.17
CA ARG A 116 16.76 12.75 -1.98
C ARG A 116 16.43 13.22 -0.57
N LEU A 117 17.40 13.16 0.34
CA LEU A 117 17.24 13.53 1.75
C LEU A 117 17.82 14.92 2.01
N VAL A 118 17.02 15.83 2.55
CA VAL A 118 17.41 17.16 3.00
C VAL A 118 17.37 17.20 4.53
N PHE A 119 18.52 17.50 5.16
CA PHE A 119 18.66 17.42 6.62
C PHE A 119 19.60 18.48 7.16
N THR A 120 19.52 18.72 8.46
CA THR A 120 20.40 19.66 9.17
C THR A 120 20.76 19.07 10.52
N PHE A 121 22.03 19.15 10.88
CA PHE A 121 22.53 18.79 12.20
C PHE A 121 22.75 20.03 13.08
N SER A 122 22.57 19.86 14.39
CA SER A 122 22.91 20.90 15.37
C SER A 122 24.39 21.29 15.24
N PRO A 123 24.72 22.58 15.32
CA PRO A 123 26.11 23.05 15.26
C PRO A 123 26.97 22.64 16.47
N ALA A 124 26.35 22.22 17.57
CA ALA A 124 27.03 21.84 18.79
C ALA A 124 27.43 20.36 18.84
N LEU A 125 27.06 19.56 17.85
CA LEU A 125 27.37 18.13 17.85
C LEU A 125 28.86 17.85 17.62
N LEU A 126 29.36 16.80 18.23
CA LEU A 126 30.70 16.26 18.00
C LEU A 126 30.68 15.35 16.77
N PRO A 127 31.33 15.71 15.65
CA PRO A 127 31.28 14.93 14.42
C PRO A 127 31.79 13.49 14.55
N ALA A 128 32.78 13.25 15.39
CA ALA A 128 33.37 11.94 15.58
C ALA A 128 32.46 10.93 16.30
N LEU A 129 31.50 11.42 17.07
CA LEU A 129 30.60 10.58 17.89
C LEU A 129 29.15 10.59 17.42
N SER A 130 28.81 11.53 16.53
CA SER A 130 27.42 11.73 16.10
C SER A 130 27.22 11.28 14.65
N HIS A 131 26.07 10.71 14.37
CA HIS A 131 25.70 10.27 13.02
C HIS A 131 24.19 10.11 12.86
N LEU A 132 23.75 10.02 11.61
CA LEU A 132 22.37 9.69 11.23
C LEU A 132 22.39 8.45 10.35
N LYS A 133 21.76 7.37 10.83
CA LYS A 133 21.54 6.18 10.03
C LYS A 133 20.24 6.32 9.23
N VAL A 134 20.29 5.96 7.97
CA VAL A 134 19.12 5.91 7.08
C VAL A 134 18.86 4.44 6.77
N LEU A 135 17.68 3.97 7.16
CA LEU A 135 17.27 2.58 6.96
C LEU A 135 16.00 2.54 6.08
N PHE A 136 15.90 1.50 5.28
CA PHE A 136 14.71 1.21 4.48
C PHE A 136 14.28 -0.24 4.74
N ASN A 137 13.05 -0.42 5.25
CA ASN A 137 12.53 -1.73 5.67
C ASN A 137 13.52 -2.49 6.56
N GLU A 138 14.09 -1.80 7.55
CA GLU A 138 15.11 -2.26 8.52
C GLU A 138 16.52 -2.50 7.92
N GLU A 139 16.69 -2.42 6.59
CA GLU A 139 18.00 -2.50 5.95
C GLU A 139 18.73 -1.15 5.98
N LEU A 140 19.98 -1.17 6.42
CA LEU A 140 20.81 0.03 6.49
C LEU A 140 21.23 0.48 5.08
N LEU A 141 20.69 1.61 4.61
CA LEU A 141 21.11 2.21 3.35
C LEU A 141 22.45 2.93 3.48
N GLN A 142 22.56 3.79 4.49
CA GLN A 142 23.76 4.57 4.74
C GLN A 142 23.80 5.13 6.15
N THR A 143 25.04 5.29 6.68
CA THR A 143 25.33 6.11 7.86
C THR A 143 25.87 7.44 7.38
N LEU A 144 25.15 8.53 7.69
CA LEU A 144 25.58 9.89 7.38
C LEU A 144 26.40 10.41 8.57
N VAL A 145 27.71 10.54 8.33
CA VAL A 145 28.63 11.15 9.30
C VAL A 145 28.57 12.68 9.21
N LEU A 146 28.83 13.34 10.32
CA LEU A 146 28.79 14.79 10.38
C LEU A 146 30.08 15.41 9.82
N ASP A 147 29.92 16.40 8.96
CA ASP A 147 30.99 17.25 8.48
C ASP A 147 30.99 18.54 9.30
N LYS A 148 32.11 18.82 9.99
CA LYS A 148 32.23 19.97 10.90
C LYS A 148 31.89 21.30 10.20
N ASP A 149 32.28 21.45 8.95
CA ASP A 149 32.08 22.68 8.19
C ASP A 149 30.63 22.87 7.68
N LYS A 150 29.83 21.83 7.78
CA LYS A 150 28.43 21.82 7.33
C LYS A 150 27.41 21.81 8.48
N LEU A 151 27.86 21.75 9.73
CA LEU A 151 26.98 21.81 10.90
C LEU A 151 26.16 23.11 10.90
N GLY A 152 24.91 23.01 11.33
CA GLY A 152 23.96 24.14 11.35
C GLY A 152 23.44 24.56 9.98
N ARG A 153 23.84 23.90 8.89
CA ARG A 153 23.39 24.20 7.53
C ARG A 153 22.60 23.03 6.95
N ALA A 154 21.63 23.36 6.07
CA ALA A 154 20.92 22.35 5.33
C ALA A 154 21.85 21.63 4.33
N GLN A 155 21.81 20.31 4.35
CA GLN A 155 22.58 19.41 3.52
C GLN A 155 21.63 18.56 2.70
N THR A 156 22.07 18.13 1.54
CA THR A 156 21.32 17.20 0.69
C THR A 156 22.20 16.02 0.33
N VAL A 157 21.63 14.81 0.44
CA VAL A 157 22.24 13.57 -0.03
C VAL A 157 21.25 12.82 -0.92
N GLU A 158 21.77 12.16 -1.93
CA GLU A 158 20.99 11.25 -2.78
C GLU A 158 21.45 9.81 -2.54
N LEU A 159 20.49 8.94 -2.23
CA LEU A 159 20.71 7.51 -1.96
C LEU A 159 19.89 6.69 -2.93
N ASN A 160 20.53 5.73 -3.60
CA ASN A 160 19.81 4.74 -4.37
C ASN A 160 19.31 3.62 -3.43
N ILE A 161 18.07 3.20 -3.62
CA ILE A 161 17.48 2.08 -2.89
C ILE A 161 17.32 0.92 -3.84
N ASP A 162 17.82 -0.26 -3.46
CA ASP A 162 17.65 -1.46 -4.26
C ASP A 162 16.15 -1.83 -4.35
N PRO A 163 15.60 -1.96 -5.58
CA PRO A 163 14.21 -2.34 -5.77
C PRO A 163 13.78 -3.61 -5.04
N ARG A 164 14.71 -4.53 -4.79
CA ARG A 164 14.45 -5.80 -4.09
C ARG A 164 14.02 -5.62 -2.62
N TYR A 165 14.30 -4.48 -2.03
CA TYR A 165 13.89 -4.18 -0.66
C TYR A 165 12.43 -3.71 -0.57
N PHE A 166 11.77 -3.41 -1.70
CA PHE A 166 10.40 -2.94 -1.70
C PHE A 166 9.42 -4.08 -1.44
N THR A 167 8.45 -3.78 -0.57
CA THR A 167 7.31 -4.62 -0.25
C THR A 167 6.01 -3.85 -0.49
N ASP A 168 4.86 -4.42 -0.17
CA ASP A 168 3.55 -3.75 -0.27
C ASP A 168 3.51 -2.45 0.55
N TYR A 169 4.10 -2.46 1.75
CA TYR A 169 4.23 -1.28 2.60
C TYR A 169 5.68 -1.10 3.03
N ASN A 170 6.19 0.10 2.83
CA ASN A 170 7.60 0.42 3.01
C ASN A 170 7.80 1.52 4.04
N ARG A 171 8.89 1.44 4.78
CA ARG A 171 9.24 2.37 5.84
C ARG A 171 10.67 2.88 5.67
N LEU A 172 10.81 4.20 5.53
CA LEU A 172 12.08 4.89 5.71
C LEU A 172 12.20 5.24 7.20
N ARG A 173 13.24 4.75 7.84
CA ARG A 173 13.56 5.04 9.24
C ARG A 173 14.88 5.78 9.35
N PHE A 174 14.92 6.75 10.24
CA PHE A 174 16.05 7.61 10.54
C PHE A 174 16.41 7.44 12.01
N GLN A 175 17.60 6.94 12.28
CA GLN A 175 18.11 6.79 13.65
C GLN A 175 19.24 7.79 13.86
N PHE A 176 19.02 8.74 14.73
CA PHE A 176 19.98 9.77 15.10
C PHE A 176 20.70 9.38 16.38
N ILE A 177 22.04 9.45 16.34
CA ILE A 177 22.92 9.38 17.50
C ILE A 177 23.65 10.72 17.58
N GLY A 178 23.50 11.42 18.72
CA GLY A 178 24.08 12.74 18.91
C GLY A 178 24.81 12.87 20.23
N HIS A 179 26.02 13.45 20.18
CA HIS A 179 26.84 13.77 21.33
C HIS A 179 27.38 15.17 21.22
N TYR A 180 27.39 15.95 22.30
CA TYR A 180 27.91 17.33 22.35
C TYR A 180 29.11 17.49 23.25
N THR A 181 29.46 16.49 24.06
CA THR A 181 30.62 16.48 24.95
C THR A 181 31.23 15.08 25.04
N MET A 182 32.51 15.01 25.46
CA MET A 182 33.22 13.76 25.74
C MET A 182 33.11 13.32 27.20
N GLU A 183 32.56 14.17 28.07
CA GLU A 183 32.46 13.97 29.53
C GLU A 183 31.03 13.65 29.92
N CYS A 184 30.60 14.12 31.07
CA CYS A 184 29.21 13.97 31.53
C CYS A 184 28.25 14.66 30.60
N GLU A 185 27.39 13.89 29.94
CA GLU A 185 26.40 14.36 29.00
C GLU A 185 24.99 14.33 29.58
N LEU A 186 24.23 15.41 29.35
CA LEU A 186 22.80 15.43 29.65
C LEU A 186 22.05 14.89 28.41
N PRO A 187 21.42 13.71 28.49
CA PRO A 187 20.80 13.05 27.29
C PRO A 187 19.69 13.87 26.64
N THR A 188 19.06 14.78 27.33
CA THR A 188 17.97 15.64 26.86
C THR A 188 18.42 17.08 26.56
N HIS A 189 19.73 17.32 26.47
CA HIS A 189 20.25 18.66 26.22
C HIS A 189 19.71 19.24 24.89
N THR A 190 19.37 20.51 24.91
CA THR A 190 18.74 21.20 23.76
C THR A 190 19.61 21.27 22.50
N SER A 191 20.93 21.10 22.64
CA SER A 191 21.89 21.03 21.53
C SER A 191 21.85 19.70 20.77
N LEU A 192 21.24 18.67 21.34
CA LEU A 192 21.16 17.34 20.74
C LEU A 192 19.97 17.26 19.78
N TRP A 193 20.19 17.60 18.52
CA TRP A 193 19.15 17.47 17.50
C TRP A 193 19.68 17.29 16.10
N ALA A 194 18.90 16.60 15.29
CA ALA A 194 18.95 16.58 13.84
C ALA A 194 17.54 16.86 13.31
N SER A 195 17.43 17.54 12.18
CA SER A 195 16.15 17.77 11.53
C SER A 195 16.17 17.29 10.08
N ILE A 196 15.07 16.67 9.67
CA ILE A 196 14.86 16.19 8.29
C ILE A 196 13.72 17.01 7.70
N SER A 197 13.96 17.60 6.54
CA SER A 197 12.98 18.42 5.83
C SER A 197 11.88 17.57 5.20
N ASN A 198 10.65 18.04 5.27
CA ASN A 198 9.51 17.47 4.54
C ASN A 198 9.59 17.67 3.01
N GLU A 199 10.56 18.47 2.53
CA GLU A 199 10.92 18.59 1.10
C GLU A 199 11.80 17.43 0.61
N SER A 200 12.29 16.57 1.51
CA SER A 200 12.91 15.32 1.14
C SER A 200 11.94 14.51 0.27
N SER A 201 12.43 13.79 -0.72
CA SER A 201 11.60 13.09 -1.68
C SER A 201 12.14 11.72 -2.05
N LEU A 202 11.23 10.83 -2.40
CA LEU A 202 11.51 9.53 -2.98
C LEU A 202 11.03 9.52 -4.42
N ASP A 203 11.95 9.36 -5.35
CA ASP A 203 11.68 9.26 -6.78
C ASP A 203 11.69 7.78 -7.19
N LEU A 204 10.57 7.28 -7.69
CA LEU A 204 10.36 5.88 -8.07
C LEU A 204 10.12 5.75 -9.57
N SER A 205 10.77 4.80 -10.22
CA SER A 205 10.34 4.27 -11.51
C SER A 205 9.52 3.00 -11.28
N LEU A 206 8.28 3.00 -11.74
CA LEU A 206 7.31 1.95 -11.49
C LEU A 206 6.87 1.34 -12.82
N ARG A 207 6.98 0.01 -12.95
CA ARG A 207 6.44 -0.75 -14.07
C ARG A 207 5.16 -1.46 -13.65
N LYS A 208 4.15 -1.41 -14.50
CA LYS A 208 2.89 -2.11 -14.24
C LYS A 208 3.02 -3.60 -14.47
N VAL A 209 2.30 -4.38 -13.66
CA VAL A 209 2.15 -5.82 -13.82
C VAL A 209 0.80 -6.09 -14.50
N PRO A 210 0.77 -6.88 -15.59
CA PRO A 210 -0.50 -7.24 -16.24
C PRO A 210 -1.31 -8.14 -15.30
N LEU A 211 -2.51 -7.67 -14.93
CA LEU A 211 -3.45 -8.46 -14.15
C LEU A 211 -4.31 -9.32 -15.08
N ARG A 212 -4.64 -10.54 -14.67
CA ARG A 212 -5.61 -11.40 -15.33
C ARG A 212 -7.02 -10.82 -15.20
N ASN A 213 -7.94 -11.20 -16.08
CA ASN A 213 -9.36 -10.87 -15.97
C ASN A 213 -10.02 -11.85 -15.00
N ASP A 214 -9.82 -11.63 -13.71
CA ASP A 214 -10.25 -12.54 -12.65
C ASP A 214 -10.92 -11.73 -11.54
N LEU A 215 -12.17 -12.02 -11.23
CA LEU A 215 -12.94 -11.35 -10.18
C LEU A 215 -12.39 -11.63 -8.78
N ALA A 216 -11.63 -12.72 -8.59
CA ALA A 216 -10.97 -13.01 -7.32
C ALA A 216 -9.92 -11.95 -6.94
N LEU A 217 -9.46 -11.14 -7.90
CA LEU A 217 -8.55 -10.03 -7.65
C LEU A 217 -9.23 -8.78 -7.07
N LEU A 218 -10.58 -8.70 -7.10
CA LEU A 218 -11.27 -7.53 -6.56
C LEU A 218 -10.84 -7.25 -5.10
N PRO A 219 -10.65 -5.98 -4.75
CA PRO A 219 -10.98 -4.76 -5.51
C PRO A 219 -9.95 -4.29 -6.54
N LEU A 220 -8.80 -5.01 -6.70
CA LEU A 220 -7.80 -4.67 -7.72
C LEU A 220 -8.35 -4.86 -9.15
N PRO A 221 -7.94 -4.03 -10.11
CA PRO A 221 -7.06 -2.85 -9.99
C PRO A 221 -7.83 -1.55 -9.72
N PHE A 222 -9.14 -1.62 -9.49
CA PHE A 222 -10.02 -0.45 -9.33
C PHE A 222 -9.75 0.30 -8.02
N PHE A 223 -9.37 -0.43 -6.99
CA PHE A 223 -8.93 0.08 -5.71
C PHE A 223 -7.75 -0.75 -5.19
N ASP A 224 -6.73 -0.06 -4.65
CA ASP A 224 -5.60 -0.70 -3.99
C ASP A 224 -5.41 -0.06 -2.59
N PRO A 225 -5.42 -0.85 -1.50
CA PRO A 225 -5.20 -0.33 -0.16
C PRO A 225 -3.82 0.32 0.04
N GLN A 226 -2.84 -0.06 -0.76
CA GLN A 226 -1.48 0.49 -0.70
C GLN A 226 -1.30 1.81 -1.48
N ASP A 227 -2.27 2.19 -2.32
CA ASP A 227 -2.23 3.48 -3.02
C ASP A 227 -2.76 4.59 -2.10
N GLY A 228 -1.91 5.52 -1.68
CA GLY A 228 -2.30 6.64 -0.81
C GLY A 228 -3.12 7.75 -1.49
N ARG A 229 -3.32 7.69 -2.82
CA ARG A 229 -4.00 8.75 -3.59
C ARG A 229 -5.52 8.66 -3.48
N THR A 230 -6.19 9.79 -3.74
CA THR A 230 -7.65 9.84 -3.92
C THR A 230 -8.10 8.82 -4.98
N VAL A 231 -9.13 8.05 -4.67
CA VAL A 231 -9.71 7.06 -5.60
C VAL A 231 -10.51 7.79 -6.67
N GLU A 232 -10.14 7.60 -7.92
CA GLU A 232 -10.92 8.09 -9.06
C GLU A 232 -11.31 6.90 -9.94
N LEU A 233 -12.61 6.57 -9.93
CA LEU A 233 -13.15 5.41 -10.63
C LEU A 233 -14.37 5.83 -11.45
N PRO A 234 -14.21 6.03 -12.78
CA PRO A 234 -15.31 6.36 -13.67
C PRO A 234 -16.40 5.28 -13.71
N VAL A 235 -17.65 5.72 -13.71
CA VAL A 235 -18.84 4.89 -13.91
C VAL A 235 -19.39 5.19 -15.30
N ILE A 236 -19.58 4.17 -16.11
CA ILE A 236 -19.96 4.28 -17.53
C ILE A 236 -21.37 3.74 -17.75
N PHE A 237 -22.19 4.52 -18.42
CA PHE A 237 -23.49 4.12 -18.93
C PHE A 237 -23.49 4.19 -20.47
N GLY A 238 -24.24 3.32 -21.12
CA GLY A 238 -24.39 3.35 -22.59
C GLY A 238 -25.45 4.32 -23.10
N ALA A 239 -26.40 4.70 -22.23
CA ALA A 239 -27.48 5.64 -22.47
C ALA A 239 -27.87 6.30 -21.12
N PRO A 240 -28.76 7.31 -21.08
CA PRO A 240 -29.27 7.85 -19.83
C PRO A 240 -29.74 6.73 -18.89
N PRO A 241 -29.21 6.64 -17.65
CA PRO A 241 -29.45 5.49 -16.79
C PRO A 241 -30.86 5.50 -16.23
N SER A 242 -31.46 4.33 -16.11
CA SER A 242 -32.68 4.11 -15.35
C SER A 242 -32.43 4.24 -13.84
N LEU A 243 -33.52 4.32 -13.06
CA LEU A 243 -33.43 4.34 -11.60
C LEU A 243 -32.74 3.07 -11.05
N GLY A 244 -32.96 1.90 -11.70
CA GLY A 244 -32.29 0.64 -11.32
C GLY A 244 -30.79 0.73 -11.50
N LEU A 245 -30.31 1.21 -12.63
CA LEU A 245 -28.89 1.41 -12.90
C LEU A 245 -28.25 2.44 -11.97
N VAL A 246 -28.96 3.52 -11.64
CA VAL A 246 -28.47 4.52 -10.67
C VAL A 246 -28.31 3.91 -9.28
N LYS A 247 -29.25 3.07 -8.83
CA LYS A 247 -29.15 2.35 -7.55
C LYS A 247 -27.96 1.41 -7.54
N ALA A 248 -27.76 0.63 -8.61
CA ALA A 248 -26.61 -0.24 -8.75
C ALA A 248 -25.27 0.51 -8.72
N ALA A 249 -25.20 1.63 -9.43
CA ALA A 249 -24.03 2.52 -9.40
C ALA A 249 -23.77 3.08 -8.00
N GLY A 250 -24.82 3.48 -7.28
CA GLY A 250 -24.75 3.95 -5.90
C GLY A 250 -24.19 2.86 -4.95
N SER A 251 -24.58 1.60 -5.14
CA SER A 251 -24.07 0.47 -4.36
C SER A 251 -22.57 0.26 -4.58
N VAL A 252 -22.12 0.30 -5.84
CA VAL A 252 -20.69 0.17 -6.19
C VAL A 252 -19.89 1.35 -5.67
N ALA A 253 -20.38 2.57 -5.88
CA ALA A 253 -19.73 3.79 -5.40
C ALA A 253 -19.67 3.81 -3.86
N GLY A 254 -20.72 3.37 -3.18
CA GLY A 254 -20.76 3.21 -1.73
C GLY A 254 -19.68 2.23 -1.22
N TRP A 255 -19.59 1.06 -1.84
CA TRP A 255 -18.57 0.07 -1.50
C TRP A 255 -17.15 0.62 -1.70
N MET A 256 -16.87 1.18 -2.87
CA MET A 256 -15.56 1.77 -3.17
C MET A 256 -15.25 2.99 -2.29
N GLY A 257 -16.27 3.78 -1.94
CA GLY A 257 -16.15 4.92 -1.04
C GLY A 257 -15.75 4.50 0.39
N VAL A 258 -16.34 3.42 0.90
CA VAL A 258 -15.97 2.83 2.20
C VAL A 258 -14.51 2.36 2.17
N LEU A 259 -14.08 1.67 1.12
CA LEU A 259 -12.69 1.25 0.96
C LEU A 259 -11.72 2.44 0.87
N ALA A 260 -12.12 3.53 0.21
CA ALA A 260 -11.30 4.73 0.09
C ALA A 260 -11.06 5.44 1.43
N ALA A 261 -12.00 5.32 2.38
CA ALA A 261 -11.91 5.90 3.73
C ALA A 261 -11.45 7.38 3.70
N TYR A 262 -10.36 7.71 4.44
CA TYR A 262 -9.82 9.07 4.54
C TYR A 262 -9.17 9.62 3.25
N ARG A 263 -8.86 8.76 2.27
CA ARG A 263 -8.19 9.18 1.01
C ARG A 263 -9.09 10.01 0.09
N GLY A 264 -10.40 9.96 0.33
CA GLY A 264 -11.39 10.56 -0.55
C GLY A 264 -11.59 9.78 -1.85
N HIS A 265 -12.69 10.07 -2.53
CA HIS A 265 -13.08 9.37 -3.75
C HIS A 265 -13.82 10.28 -4.71
N LYS A 266 -13.75 9.94 -6.01
CA LYS A 266 -14.50 10.55 -7.10
C LYS A 266 -15.01 9.48 -8.04
N PHE A 267 -16.27 9.54 -8.40
CA PHE A 267 -16.90 8.62 -9.35
C PHE A 267 -17.47 9.44 -10.53
N PRO A 268 -16.61 9.91 -11.45
CA PRO A 268 -17.09 10.64 -12.61
C PRO A 268 -17.97 9.75 -13.49
N VAL A 269 -19.09 10.30 -13.96
CA VAL A 269 -19.99 9.59 -14.87
C VAL A 269 -19.57 9.86 -16.31
N LEU A 270 -19.44 8.80 -17.09
CA LEU A 270 -19.14 8.86 -18.52
C LEU A 270 -20.32 8.29 -19.30
N ASP A 271 -20.78 9.06 -20.29
CA ASP A 271 -21.85 8.66 -21.19
C ASP A 271 -21.25 8.05 -22.47
N ASN A 272 -21.49 6.77 -22.68
CA ASN A 272 -21.06 5.97 -23.85
C ASN A 272 -19.60 6.20 -24.29
N ARG A 273 -18.71 6.44 -23.33
CA ARG A 273 -17.27 6.68 -23.56
C ARG A 273 -16.42 5.79 -22.71
N LEU A 274 -15.29 5.36 -23.26
CA LEU A 274 -14.28 4.60 -22.53
C LEU A 274 -13.61 5.50 -21.47
N PRO A 275 -13.33 4.95 -20.28
CA PRO A 275 -12.54 5.64 -19.26
C PRO A 275 -11.07 5.72 -19.68
N PRO A 276 -10.25 6.59 -19.09
CA PRO A 276 -8.84 6.68 -19.44
C PRO A 276 -8.07 5.36 -19.19
N ARG A 277 -8.52 4.55 -18.23
CA ARG A 277 -7.82 3.31 -17.85
C ARG A 277 -8.74 2.25 -17.23
N HIS A 278 -9.21 2.48 -16.03
CA HIS A 278 -10.10 1.57 -15.31
C HIS A 278 -11.46 2.22 -15.15
N GLY A 279 -12.51 1.43 -15.15
CA GLY A 279 -13.85 1.93 -14.93
C GLY A 279 -14.84 0.82 -14.64
N VAL A 280 -16.02 1.20 -14.19
CA VAL A 280 -17.15 0.32 -13.96
C VAL A 280 -18.21 0.61 -15.01
N VAL A 281 -18.61 -0.38 -15.75
CA VAL A 281 -19.68 -0.28 -16.76
C VAL A 281 -20.92 -0.92 -16.20
N LEU A 282 -22.01 -0.15 -16.14
CA LEU A 282 -23.33 -0.64 -15.77
C LEU A 282 -24.25 -0.53 -16.99
N ALA A 283 -24.79 -1.65 -17.42
CA ALA A 283 -25.68 -1.68 -18.58
C ALA A 283 -26.69 -2.83 -18.51
N THR A 284 -27.79 -2.66 -19.22
CA THR A 284 -28.71 -3.74 -19.56
C THR A 284 -28.52 -4.16 -21.02
N ASN A 285 -29.17 -5.23 -21.44
CA ASN A 285 -29.13 -5.64 -22.86
C ASN A 285 -29.58 -4.54 -23.81
N ALA A 286 -30.51 -3.67 -23.39
CA ALA A 286 -31.08 -2.61 -24.20
C ALA A 286 -30.21 -1.35 -24.31
N ASN A 287 -29.34 -1.08 -23.31
CA ASN A 287 -28.61 0.19 -23.22
C ASN A 287 -27.08 -0.01 -23.10
N ARG A 288 -26.53 -0.98 -23.82
CA ARG A 288 -25.08 -1.22 -23.81
C ARG A 288 -24.30 -0.09 -24.46
N PRO A 289 -23.15 0.28 -23.88
CA PRO A 289 -22.21 1.16 -24.55
C PRO A 289 -21.77 0.62 -25.90
N ALA A 290 -21.44 1.50 -26.85
CA ALA A 290 -21.06 1.13 -28.20
C ALA A 290 -19.89 0.14 -28.28
N PHE A 291 -18.92 0.25 -27.37
CA PHE A 291 -17.75 -0.62 -27.28
C PHE A 291 -18.04 -2.02 -26.70
N LEU A 292 -19.27 -2.29 -26.26
CA LEU A 292 -19.72 -3.61 -25.77
C LEU A 292 -20.81 -4.25 -26.66
N LYS A 293 -21.05 -3.72 -27.85
CA LYS A 293 -22.14 -4.19 -28.74
C LYS A 293 -21.96 -5.66 -29.16
N ASP A 294 -20.72 -6.11 -29.31
CA ASP A 294 -20.40 -7.45 -29.75
C ASP A 294 -20.48 -8.51 -28.65
N LEU A 295 -20.69 -8.09 -27.40
CA LEU A 295 -20.92 -9.07 -26.33
C LEU A 295 -22.30 -9.70 -26.43
N PRO A 296 -22.42 -11.03 -26.18
CA PRO A 296 -23.72 -11.71 -26.20
C PRO A 296 -24.66 -11.14 -25.15
N ALA A 297 -25.97 -11.20 -25.41
CA ALA A 297 -26.99 -10.81 -24.44
C ALA A 297 -26.88 -11.67 -23.18
N VAL A 298 -27.12 -11.06 -22.01
CA VAL A 298 -27.12 -11.77 -20.73
C VAL A 298 -28.56 -12.12 -20.33
N GLU A 299 -28.76 -13.33 -19.83
CA GLU A 299 -30.06 -13.77 -19.33
C GLU A 299 -30.22 -13.56 -17.82
N LEU A 300 -29.11 -13.49 -17.09
CA LEU A 300 -29.05 -13.26 -15.65
C LEU A 300 -28.11 -12.11 -15.33
N PRO A 301 -28.23 -11.45 -14.18
CA PRO A 301 -27.27 -10.48 -13.72
C PRO A 301 -25.85 -11.05 -13.75
N THR A 302 -24.97 -10.38 -14.46
CA THR A 302 -23.62 -10.88 -14.74
C THR A 302 -22.59 -9.86 -14.29
N LEU A 303 -21.60 -10.34 -13.52
CA LEU A 303 -20.42 -9.58 -13.14
C LEU A 303 -19.21 -10.19 -13.84
N SER A 304 -18.43 -9.36 -14.53
CA SER A 304 -17.21 -9.82 -15.20
C SER A 304 -16.14 -8.73 -15.24
N MET A 305 -14.88 -9.15 -15.32
CA MET A 305 -13.74 -8.26 -15.53
C MET A 305 -13.17 -8.50 -16.91
N VAL A 306 -13.03 -7.44 -17.69
CA VAL A 306 -12.47 -7.51 -19.04
C VAL A 306 -11.31 -6.54 -19.21
N SER A 307 -10.44 -6.80 -20.17
CA SER A 307 -9.38 -5.86 -20.53
C SER A 307 -9.98 -4.65 -21.23
N HIS A 308 -9.42 -3.46 -20.93
CA HIS A 308 -9.78 -2.24 -21.62
C HIS A 308 -9.36 -2.33 -23.09
N PRO A 309 -10.24 -2.02 -24.07
CA PRO A 309 -9.93 -2.22 -25.48
C PRO A 309 -8.79 -1.32 -26.00
N GLU A 310 -8.60 -0.13 -25.46
CA GLU A 310 -7.64 0.85 -25.94
C GLU A 310 -6.48 1.09 -24.95
N ALA A 311 -6.73 1.03 -23.64
CA ALA A 311 -5.72 1.31 -22.63
C ALA A 311 -4.98 0.04 -22.22
N VAL A 312 -3.72 -0.08 -22.58
CA VAL A 312 -2.87 -1.22 -22.21
C VAL A 312 -2.79 -1.37 -20.68
N GLY A 313 -3.17 -2.55 -20.19
CA GLY A 313 -3.26 -2.85 -18.76
C GLY A 313 -4.47 -2.25 -18.05
N GLY A 314 -5.34 -1.53 -18.77
CA GLY A 314 -6.64 -1.08 -18.26
C GLY A 314 -7.61 -2.24 -18.08
N LYS A 315 -8.57 -2.08 -17.15
CA LYS A 315 -9.62 -3.06 -16.86
C LYS A 315 -10.97 -2.39 -16.74
N LEU A 316 -11.99 -3.06 -17.22
CA LEU A 316 -13.38 -2.68 -17.04
C LEU A 316 -14.07 -3.73 -16.18
N LEU A 317 -14.76 -3.30 -15.14
CA LEU A 317 -15.67 -4.12 -14.37
C LEU A 317 -17.06 -3.98 -15.01
N LEU A 318 -17.55 -5.05 -15.62
CA LEU A 318 -18.85 -5.08 -16.26
C LEU A 318 -19.89 -5.60 -15.27
N ILE A 319 -20.95 -4.84 -15.07
CA ILE A 319 -22.13 -5.19 -14.28
C ILE A 319 -23.30 -5.11 -15.24
N LEU A 320 -23.72 -6.28 -15.73
CA LEU A 320 -24.71 -6.39 -16.81
C LEU A 320 -25.98 -7.04 -16.28
N GLY A 321 -27.12 -6.45 -16.58
CA GLY A 321 -28.44 -6.99 -16.36
C GLY A 321 -29.13 -7.34 -17.67
N LYS A 322 -30.12 -8.26 -17.61
CA LYS A 322 -31.04 -8.51 -18.71
C LYS A 322 -31.89 -7.27 -18.99
N ASP A 323 -32.41 -6.69 -17.93
CA ASP A 323 -33.27 -5.51 -17.87
C ASP A 323 -32.97 -4.70 -16.58
N ASP A 324 -33.86 -3.76 -16.24
CA ASP A 324 -33.72 -2.86 -15.09
C ASP A 324 -34.29 -3.45 -13.76
N ALA A 325 -34.77 -4.67 -13.75
CA ALA A 325 -35.40 -5.31 -12.58
C ALA A 325 -34.40 -5.89 -11.59
#